data_af90740916b2ccc5858f710efd87c3e1
#
_entry.id   af90740916b2ccc5858f710efd87c3e1
#
_cell.length_a   1.000
_cell.length_b   1.000
_cell.length_c   1.000
_cell.angle_alpha   90.00
_cell.angle_beta   90.00
_cell.angle_gamma   90.00
#
_symmetry.space_group_name_H-M   'P 1'
#
loop_
_entity.id
_entity.type
_entity.pdbx_description
1 polymer ?
#
loop_
_entity_poly.entity_id
_entity_poly.type
_entity_poly.pdbx_seq_one_letter_code
_entity_poly.pdbx_strand_id
1 'polypeptide(L)'
;MKRSCFFLLALALLASCGIAGNSTVDLLDEANYSVSISSPPSTNPPPNQLQESIAIYLISGSGLRTHTLIVPSPITVEAVIMALKGPFEENVTERGLRTGFYESSDLITSISTLESLATIDLSNSFNELPGEEQILILGQIVLSIITNTEITSISFTSNNIAIKIPNASGKLIRGSAQRADFIDLVTR
;
A
#
# COMPACT_ATOMS: atom_id res chain seq x y z
N MET A 1 -36.77 45.32 17.78
CA MET A 1 -35.64 45.77 18.59
C MET A 1 -34.96 44.59 19.28
N LYS A 2 -34.42 43.60 18.56
CA LYS A 2 -33.73 42.41 19.15
C LYS A 2 -32.49 41.96 18.35
N ARG A 3 -31.95 42.75 17.45
CA ARG A 3 -30.82 42.40 16.58
C ARG A 3 -29.51 43.14 16.86
N SER A 4 -29.49 44.09 17.82
CA SER A 4 -28.32 44.95 18.07
C SER A 4 -27.42 44.50 19.23
N CYS A 5 -27.82 43.52 20.04
CA CYS A 5 -27.04 43.09 21.19
C CYS A 5 -26.00 41.98 20.89
N PHE A 6 -26.06 41.36 19.71
CA PHE A 6 -25.15 40.22 19.37
C PHE A 6 -23.81 40.70 18.79
N PHE A 7 -23.71 41.93 18.33
CA PHE A 7 -22.49 42.48 17.72
C PHE A 7 -21.48 43.05 18.72
N LEU A 8 -21.89 43.32 19.95
CA LEU A 8 -21.01 43.88 20.98
C LEU A 8 -20.25 42.84 21.80
N LEU A 9 -20.64 41.56 21.73
CA LEU A 9 -19.97 40.48 22.46
C LEU A 9 -18.80 39.86 21.66
N ALA A 10 -18.70 40.12 20.37
CA ALA A 10 -17.65 39.56 19.50
C ALA A 10 -16.34 40.37 19.49
N LEU A 11 -16.31 41.55 20.11
CA LEU A 11 -15.15 42.46 20.05
C LEU A 11 -14.25 42.40 21.29
N ALA A 12 -14.60 41.62 22.29
CA ALA A 12 -13.87 41.55 23.57
C ALA A 12 -12.82 40.41 23.71
N LEU A 13 -12.60 39.62 22.65
CA LEU A 13 -11.71 38.44 22.71
C LEU A 13 -10.38 38.60 21.95
N LEU A 14 -10.01 39.81 21.50
CA LEU A 14 -8.79 40.04 20.73
C LEU A 14 -7.67 40.78 21.50
N ALA A 15 -7.71 40.82 22.81
CA ALA A 15 -6.69 41.45 23.61
C ALA A 15 -6.03 40.50 24.60
N SER A 16 -5.25 39.52 24.16
CA SER A 16 -4.30 38.85 25.03
C SER A 16 -3.30 38.02 24.19
N CYS A 17 -2.17 38.62 23.86
CA CYS A 17 -0.86 37.98 23.75
C CYS A 17 0.22 39.05 23.54
N GLY A 18 0.59 39.70 24.60
CA GLY A 18 1.83 40.46 24.70
C GLY A 18 2.87 39.55 25.37
N ILE A 19 3.70 38.86 24.60
CA ILE A 19 4.91 38.23 25.12
C ILE A 19 6.02 39.28 25.06
N ALA A 20 6.37 39.86 26.21
CA ALA A 20 7.57 40.63 26.37
C ALA A 20 8.78 39.66 26.36
N GLY A 21 9.40 39.50 25.20
CA GLY A 21 10.68 38.85 25.06
C GLY A 21 11.80 39.76 25.54
N ASN A 22 12.28 39.59 26.76
CA ASN A 22 13.57 40.13 27.17
C ASN A 22 14.63 39.26 26.49
N SER A 23 15.15 39.73 25.35
CA SER A 23 16.38 39.18 24.75
C SER A 23 17.57 39.83 25.43
N THR A 24 17.93 39.41 26.61
CA THR A 24 19.30 39.50 27.09
C THR A 24 20.06 38.34 26.48
N VAL A 25 20.91 38.66 25.51
CA VAL A 25 21.93 37.69 25.03
C VAL A 25 22.96 37.58 26.14
N ASP A 26 22.82 36.57 27.01
CA ASP A 26 23.87 36.16 27.92
C ASP A 26 24.97 35.51 27.07
N LEU A 27 26.07 36.22 26.87
CA LEU A 27 27.28 35.67 26.31
C LEU A 27 27.84 34.69 27.35
N LEU A 28 27.57 33.42 27.16
CA LEU A 28 28.07 32.34 27.99
C LEU A 28 29.61 32.28 27.84
N ASP A 29 30.28 32.39 28.94
CA ASP A 29 31.74 32.32 29.06
C ASP A 29 32.25 30.99 28.48
N GLU A 30 33.19 31.07 27.53
CA GLU A 30 33.76 29.94 26.79
C GLU A 30 34.52 28.92 27.68
N ALA A 31 34.70 29.21 28.97
CA ALA A 31 35.54 28.43 29.87
C ALA A 31 34.86 27.20 30.52
N ASN A 32 33.57 27.00 30.38
CA ASN A 32 32.85 25.93 31.09
C ASN A 32 32.09 24.91 30.20
N TYR A 33 32.33 24.90 28.90
CA TYR A 33 31.83 23.82 28.05
C TYR A 33 32.87 22.70 27.97
N SER A 34 32.82 21.78 28.90
CA SER A 34 33.25 20.42 28.62
C SER A 34 32.20 19.83 27.66
N VAL A 35 32.43 19.99 26.34
CA VAL A 35 31.69 19.25 25.34
C VAL A 35 32.06 17.78 25.56
N SER A 36 31.25 17.08 26.37
CA SER A 36 31.18 15.63 26.27
C SER A 36 30.69 15.38 24.85
N ILE A 37 31.61 15.06 23.95
CA ILE A 37 31.27 14.45 22.66
C ILE A 37 30.69 13.10 23.06
N SER A 38 29.39 13.08 23.35
CA SER A 38 28.62 11.85 23.32
C SER A 38 28.85 11.31 21.93
N SER A 39 29.58 10.22 21.82
CA SER A 39 29.68 9.47 20.58
C SER A 39 28.28 9.41 19.99
N PRO A 40 28.10 9.73 18.71
CA PRO A 40 26.78 9.63 18.07
C PRO A 40 26.21 8.26 18.46
N PRO A 41 24.92 8.16 18.83
CA PRO A 41 24.35 6.89 19.18
C PRO A 41 24.74 5.95 18.04
N SER A 42 25.47 4.88 18.40
CA SER A 42 25.78 3.82 17.46
C SER A 42 24.41 3.37 16.95
N THR A 43 24.00 3.86 15.80
CA THR A 43 22.90 3.29 15.06
C THR A 43 23.41 1.91 14.67
N ASN A 44 23.18 0.94 15.56
CA ASN A 44 23.24 -0.44 15.13
C ASN A 44 22.39 -0.50 13.88
N PRO A 45 22.95 -0.93 12.73
CA PRO A 45 22.12 -1.16 11.57
C PRO A 45 20.96 -2.05 12.03
N PRO A 46 19.73 -1.78 11.57
CA PRO A 46 18.60 -2.61 11.96
C PRO A 46 18.99 -4.07 11.76
N PRO A 47 18.60 -4.99 12.67
CA PRO A 47 19.01 -6.39 12.59
C PRO A 47 18.80 -6.85 11.16
N ASN A 48 19.81 -7.47 10.58
CA ASN A 48 19.90 -7.86 9.18
C ASN A 48 18.63 -8.65 8.85
N GLN A 49 17.58 -7.95 8.39
CA GLN A 49 16.34 -8.61 8.02
C GLN A 49 16.66 -9.48 6.82
N LEU A 50 16.43 -10.77 6.97
CA LEU A 50 16.56 -11.69 5.86
C LEU A 50 15.68 -11.16 4.73
N GLN A 51 16.25 -11.10 3.54
CA GLN A 51 15.56 -10.64 2.34
C GLN A 51 15.36 -11.83 1.40
N GLU A 52 14.22 -11.86 0.78
CA GLU A 52 13.86 -12.90 -0.18
C GLU A 52 13.44 -12.28 -1.50
N SER A 53 13.69 -12.99 -2.58
CA SER A 53 13.29 -12.57 -3.93
C SER A 53 11.91 -13.10 -4.24
N ILE A 54 11.00 -12.21 -4.66
CA ILE A 54 9.65 -12.56 -5.12
C ILE A 54 9.46 -12.20 -6.59
N ALA A 55 8.63 -12.97 -7.27
CA ALA A 55 8.21 -12.72 -8.64
C ALA A 55 6.76 -12.23 -8.65
N ILE A 56 6.54 -10.93 -8.85
CA ILE A 56 5.21 -10.36 -9.01
C ILE A 56 4.84 -10.21 -10.48
N TYR A 57 3.54 -10.15 -10.76
CA TYR A 57 3.00 -9.97 -12.10
C TYR A 57 2.49 -8.55 -12.24
N LEU A 58 3.06 -7.79 -13.19
CA LEU A 58 2.67 -6.42 -13.53
C LEU A 58 1.94 -6.38 -14.87
N ILE A 59 1.05 -5.42 -15.03
CA ILE A 59 0.26 -5.23 -16.23
C ILE A 59 1.16 -4.65 -17.33
N SER A 60 1.10 -5.26 -18.52
CA SER A 60 1.82 -4.85 -19.73
C SER A 60 0.86 -4.93 -20.92
N GLY A 61 0.34 -3.79 -21.36
CA GLY A 61 -0.74 -3.75 -22.35
C GLY A 61 -1.98 -4.50 -21.87
N SER A 62 -2.42 -5.50 -22.61
CA SER A 62 -3.58 -6.36 -22.29
C SER A 62 -3.21 -7.66 -21.58
N GLY A 63 -1.99 -7.79 -21.08
CA GLY A 63 -1.51 -8.99 -20.41
C GLY A 63 -0.68 -8.70 -19.16
N LEU A 64 -0.03 -9.73 -18.66
CA LEU A 64 0.79 -9.67 -17.47
C LEU A 64 2.22 -10.09 -17.75
N ARG A 65 3.21 -9.42 -17.16
CA ARG A 65 4.62 -9.78 -17.20
C ARG A 65 5.20 -9.91 -15.80
N THR A 66 6.11 -10.85 -15.65
CA THR A 66 6.81 -11.07 -14.38
C THR A 66 7.83 -9.95 -14.13
N HIS A 67 7.87 -9.49 -12.89
CA HIS A 67 8.88 -8.57 -12.38
C HIS A 67 9.39 -9.10 -11.04
N THR A 68 10.70 -9.06 -10.83
CA THR A 68 11.34 -9.57 -9.61
C THR A 68 11.64 -8.42 -8.66
N LEU A 69 11.28 -8.60 -7.39
CA LEU A 69 11.56 -7.67 -6.30
C LEU A 69 12.22 -8.39 -5.13
N ILE A 70 12.91 -7.62 -4.29
CA ILE A 70 13.44 -8.11 -3.01
C ILE A 70 12.57 -7.54 -1.90
N VAL A 71 12.08 -8.42 -1.04
CA VAL A 71 11.20 -8.06 0.09
C VAL A 71 11.74 -8.64 1.40
N PRO A 72 11.38 -8.06 2.56
CA PRO A 72 11.71 -8.65 3.84
C PRO A 72 11.05 -10.04 4.01
N SER A 73 11.80 -10.97 4.61
CA SER A 73 11.28 -12.28 5.02
C SER A 73 10.54 -12.16 6.37
N PRO A 74 9.48 -12.97 6.62
CA PRO A 74 8.94 -14.00 5.74
C PRO A 74 8.00 -13.44 4.66
N ILE A 75 7.90 -14.15 3.53
CA ILE A 75 6.96 -13.79 2.47
C ILE A 75 5.54 -14.19 2.90
N THR A 76 4.67 -13.21 3.09
CA THR A 76 3.25 -13.41 3.39
C THR A 76 2.38 -12.88 2.25
N VAL A 77 1.08 -13.21 2.27
CA VAL A 77 0.12 -12.67 1.29
C VAL A 77 0.11 -11.14 1.33
N GLU A 78 0.13 -10.56 2.53
CA GLU A 78 0.17 -9.12 2.72
C GLU A 78 1.45 -8.50 2.15
N ALA A 79 2.61 -9.16 2.33
CA ALA A 79 3.88 -8.71 1.77
C ALA A 79 3.84 -8.68 0.24
N VAL A 80 3.25 -9.70 -0.40
CA VAL A 80 3.06 -9.75 -1.85
C VAL A 80 2.11 -8.63 -2.32
N ILE A 81 1.00 -8.39 -1.63
CA ILE A 81 0.07 -7.31 -1.96
C ILE A 81 0.74 -5.93 -1.79
N MET A 82 1.53 -5.74 -0.73
CA MET A 82 2.30 -4.51 -0.55
C MET A 82 3.31 -4.30 -1.68
N ALA A 83 3.99 -5.36 -2.11
CA ALA A 83 4.90 -5.31 -3.25
C ALA A 83 4.18 -4.94 -4.57
N LEU A 84 2.93 -5.39 -4.76
CA LEU A 84 2.10 -5.01 -5.90
C LEU A 84 1.65 -3.53 -5.88
N LYS A 85 1.54 -2.93 -4.70
CA LYS A 85 1.18 -1.49 -4.58
C LYS A 85 2.33 -0.57 -4.99
N GLY A 86 3.57 -1.02 -4.97
CA GLY A 86 4.75 -0.20 -5.27
C GLY A 86 5.21 0.63 -4.06
N PRO A 87 5.95 1.71 -4.24
CA PRO A 87 6.31 2.33 -5.54
C PRO A 87 7.29 1.48 -6.36
N PHE A 88 7.27 1.66 -7.68
CA PHE A 88 8.19 1.02 -8.61
C PHE A 88 9.26 2.00 -9.09
N GLU A 89 10.45 1.48 -9.37
CA GLU A 89 11.51 2.25 -10.00
C GLU A 89 11.11 2.74 -11.40
N GLU A 90 11.68 3.85 -11.84
CA GLU A 90 11.39 4.46 -13.15
C GLU A 90 11.58 3.49 -14.32
N ASN A 91 12.59 2.64 -14.24
CA ASN A 91 12.88 1.62 -15.25
C ASN A 91 11.73 0.62 -15.48
N VAL A 92 10.86 0.43 -14.50
CA VAL A 92 9.68 -0.46 -14.60
C VAL A 92 8.60 0.21 -15.45
N THR A 93 8.34 1.49 -15.19
CA THR A 93 7.37 2.29 -15.95
C THR A 93 7.83 2.57 -17.37
N GLU A 94 9.12 2.81 -17.59
CA GLU A 94 9.72 2.96 -18.93
C GLU A 94 9.54 1.72 -19.81
N ARG A 95 9.52 0.52 -19.20
CA ARG A 95 9.22 -0.73 -19.91
C ARG A 95 7.73 -0.96 -20.15
N GLY A 96 6.88 0.03 -19.85
CA GLY A 96 5.43 -0.06 -20.01
C GLY A 96 4.76 -1.02 -19.01
N LEU A 97 5.44 -1.31 -17.90
CA LEU A 97 4.87 -2.11 -16.81
C LEU A 97 4.16 -1.18 -15.81
N ARG A 98 2.99 -1.59 -15.38
CA ARG A 98 2.21 -0.86 -14.37
C ARG A 98 1.53 -1.81 -13.39
N THR A 99 1.13 -1.27 -12.27
CA THR A 99 0.24 -1.97 -11.35
C THR A 99 -1.20 -1.50 -11.55
N GLY A 100 -2.16 -2.38 -11.24
CA GLY A 100 -3.57 -2.00 -11.08
C GLY A 100 -3.87 -1.33 -9.74
N PHE A 101 -2.90 -1.30 -8.83
CA PHE A 101 -3.00 -0.64 -7.51
C PHE A 101 -2.46 0.79 -7.62
N TYR A 102 -3.34 1.75 -7.84
CA TYR A 102 -2.96 3.16 -7.79
C TYR A 102 -2.84 3.62 -6.33
N GLU A 103 -1.94 4.55 -6.03
CA GLU A 103 -1.67 5.08 -4.67
C GLU A 103 -2.94 5.58 -3.96
N SER A 104 -3.95 6.01 -4.72
CA SER A 104 -5.20 6.56 -4.19
C SER A 104 -6.37 5.57 -4.12
N SER A 105 -6.23 4.35 -4.68
CA SER A 105 -7.33 3.38 -4.73
C SER A 105 -7.09 2.22 -3.77
N ASP A 106 -7.86 2.17 -2.71
CA ASP A 106 -7.86 1.03 -1.79
C ASP A 106 -8.78 -0.06 -2.36
N LEU A 107 -8.23 -0.88 -3.27
CA LEU A 107 -8.98 -1.94 -3.95
C LEU A 107 -9.23 -3.16 -3.06
N ILE A 108 -8.46 -3.31 -1.99
CA ILE A 108 -8.55 -4.42 -1.05
C ILE A 108 -8.82 -3.86 0.34
N THR A 109 -9.90 -4.30 0.95
CA THR A 109 -10.31 -3.88 2.30
C THR A 109 -9.79 -4.80 3.39
N SER A 110 -9.69 -6.10 3.10
CA SER A 110 -9.12 -7.05 4.06
C SER A 110 -8.55 -8.29 3.36
N ILE A 111 -7.65 -8.96 4.07
CA ILE A 111 -7.03 -10.22 3.66
C ILE A 111 -7.10 -11.16 4.85
N SER A 112 -7.45 -12.41 4.60
CA SER A 112 -7.35 -13.48 5.59
C SER A 112 -6.86 -14.75 4.92
N THR A 113 -6.13 -15.58 5.66
CA THR A 113 -5.58 -16.84 5.19
C THR A 113 -5.98 -17.97 6.11
N LEU A 114 -6.37 -19.10 5.52
CA LEU A 114 -6.65 -20.33 6.23
C LEU A 114 -6.04 -21.49 5.45
N GLU A 115 -5.02 -22.10 6.01
CA GLU A 115 -4.26 -23.16 5.31
C GLU A 115 -3.74 -22.66 3.96
N SER A 116 -4.12 -23.31 2.86
CA SER A 116 -3.72 -22.95 1.49
C SER A 116 -4.73 -22.07 0.75
N LEU A 117 -5.73 -21.54 1.44
CA LEU A 117 -6.74 -20.62 0.90
C LEU A 117 -6.53 -19.21 1.43
N ALA A 118 -6.43 -18.24 0.55
CA ALA A 118 -6.57 -16.82 0.91
C ALA A 118 -7.98 -16.32 0.58
N THR A 119 -8.52 -15.46 1.43
CA THR A 119 -9.75 -14.71 1.16
C THR A 119 -9.41 -13.23 1.09
N ILE A 120 -9.77 -12.59 0.00
CA ILE A 120 -9.51 -11.18 -0.27
C ILE A 120 -10.83 -10.45 -0.43
N ASP A 121 -11.07 -9.46 0.43
CA ASP A 121 -12.25 -8.61 0.36
C ASP A 121 -11.95 -7.39 -0.52
N LEU A 122 -12.68 -7.27 -1.62
CA LEU A 122 -12.53 -6.20 -2.58
C LEU A 122 -13.46 -5.03 -2.24
N SER A 123 -12.95 -3.83 -2.37
CA SER A 123 -13.72 -2.61 -2.16
C SER A 123 -14.72 -2.35 -3.28
N ASN A 124 -15.66 -1.44 -3.04
CA ASN A 124 -16.61 -1.02 -4.08
C ASN A 124 -15.92 -0.38 -5.29
N SER A 125 -14.79 0.30 -5.09
CA SER A 125 -13.99 0.91 -6.16
C SER A 125 -13.53 -0.11 -7.19
N PHE A 126 -13.31 -1.38 -6.79
CA PHE A 126 -13.00 -2.45 -7.74
C PHE A 126 -14.14 -2.70 -8.74
N ASN A 127 -15.38 -2.64 -8.28
CA ASN A 127 -16.56 -2.86 -9.14
C ASN A 127 -16.81 -1.73 -10.15
N GLU A 128 -16.23 -0.55 -9.91
CA GLU A 128 -16.33 0.61 -10.80
C GLU A 128 -15.32 0.56 -11.96
N LEU A 129 -14.34 -0.34 -11.89
CA LEU A 129 -13.34 -0.50 -12.92
C LEU A 129 -13.91 -1.16 -14.19
N PRO A 130 -13.39 -0.84 -15.38
CA PRO A 130 -13.69 -1.57 -16.60
C PRO A 130 -13.41 -3.06 -16.47
N GLY A 131 -14.25 -3.92 -17.07
CA GLY A 131 -14.12 -5.38 -16.92
C GLY A 131 -12.75 -5.95 -17.31
N GLU A 132 -12.11 -5.40 -18.35
CA GLU A 132 -10.75 -5.81 -18.74
C GLU A 132 -9.72 -5.47 -17.66
N GLU A 133 -9.84 -4.30 -17.02
CA GLU A 133 -8.98 -3.89 -15.93
C GLU A 133 -9.20 -4.78 -14.69
N GLN A 134 -10.45 -5.13 -14.38
CA GLN A 134 -10.77 -6.09 -13.31
C GLN A 134 -10.07 -7.42 -13.54
N ILE A 135 -10.10 -7.96 -14.76
CA ILE A 135 -9.44 -9.24 -15.11
C ILE A 135 -7.93 -9.14 -14.91
N LEU A 136 -7.30 -8.06 -15.36
CA LEU A 136 -5.86 -7.86 -15.21
C LEU A 136 -5.45 -7.74 -13.75
N ILE A 137 -6.19 -7.01 -12.93
CA ILE A 137 -5.94 -6.85 -11.49
C ILE A 137 -6.13 -8.18 -10.76
N LEU A 138 -7.18 -8.92 -11.06
CA LEU A 138 -7.41 -10.24 -10.48
C LEU A 138 -6.28 -11.20 -10.83
N GLY A 139 -5.86 -11.22 -12.10
CA GLY A 139 -4.72 -12.01 -12.55
C GLY A 139 -3.41 -11.61 -11.86
N GLN A 140 -3.18 -10.30 -11.71
CA GLN A 140 -2.03 -9.76 -10.98
C GLN A 140 -1.98 -10.25 -9.53
N ILE A 141 -3.10 -10.19 -8.81
CA ILE A 141 -3.25 -10.66 -7.44
C ILE A 141 -3.02 -12.17 -7.36
N VAL A 142 -3.81 -12.94 -8.13
CA VAL A 142 -3.82 -14.41 -8.05
C VAL A 142 -2.45 -14.99 -8.40
N LEU A 143 -1.87 -14.57 -9.52
CA LEU A 143 -0.60 -15.12 -9.97
C LEU A 143 0.56 -14.74 -9.03
N SER A 144 0.57 -13.49 -8.52
CA SER A 144 1.63 -13.06 -7.62
C SER A 144 1.59 -13.79 -6.27
N ILE A 145 0.41 -13.94 -5.68
CA ILE A 145 0.27 -14.64 -4.39
C ILE A 145 0.63 -16.11 -4.53
N ILE A 146 0.02 -16.82 -5.48
CA ILE A 146 0.22 -18.27 -5.65
C ILE A 146 1.67 -18.60 -6.06
N THR A 147 2.37 -17.68 -6.73
CA THR A 147 3.77 -17.90 -7.11
C THR A 147 4.73 -17.79 -5.92
N ASN A 148 4.41 -16.98 -4.92
CA ASN A 148 5.36 -16.62 -3.86
C ASN A 148 4.99 -17.15 -2.48
N THR A 149 3.85 -17.81 -2.32
CA THR A 149 3.37 -18.30 -1.02
C THR A 149 2.87 -19.74 -1.12
N GLU A 150 2.50 -20.35 -0.01
CA GLU A 150 1.87 -21.67 0.09
C GLU A 150 0.37 -21.67 -0.33
N ILE A 151 -0.17 -20.51 -0.70
CA ILE A 151 -1.56 -20.38 -1.14
C ILE A 151 -1.73 -21.04 -2.51
N THR A 152 -2.73 -21.89 -2.64
CA THR A 152 -3.06 -22.58 -3.90
C THR A 152 -4.36 -22.07 -4.53
N SER A 153 -5.19 -21.39 -3.75
CA SER A 153 -6.46 -20.84 -4.21
C SER A 153 -6.84 -19.56 -3.47
N ILE A 154 -7.60 -18.68 -4.14
CA ILE A 154 -8.02 -17.39 -3.60
C ILE A 154 -9.52 -17.21 -3.78
N SER A 155 -10.24 -16.98 -2.68
CA SER A 155 -11.64 -16.58 -2.70
C SER A 155 -11.75 -15.06 -2.66
N PHE A 156 -12.69 -14.50 -3.39
CA PHE A 156 -12.96 -13.07 -3.38
C PHE A 156 -14.31 -12.78 -2.75
N THR A 157 -14.34 -11.76 -1.92
CA THR A 157 -15.54 -11.21 -1.30
C THR A 157 -15.67 -9.72 -1.60
N SER A 158 -16.84 -9.15 -1.40
CA SER A 158 -17.08 -7.72 -1.34
C SER A 158 -18.03 -7.45 -0.18
N ASN A 159 -17.63 -6.60 0.75
CA ASN A 159 -18.33 -6.41 2.02
C ASN A 159 -18.54 -7.75 2.78
N ASN A 160 -17.54 -8.63 2.77
CA ASN A 160 -17.55 -9.99 3.34
C ASN A 160 -18.59 -10.95 2.72
N ILE A 161 -19.15 -10.62 1.56
CA ILE A 161 -20.07 -11.50 0.81
C ILE A 161 -19.30 -12.08 -0.37
N ALA A 162 -19.34 -13.42 -0.52
CA ALA A 162 -18.66 -14.10 -1.62
C ALA A 162 -19.19 -13.61 -2.98
N ILE A 163 -18.26 -13.23 -3.85
CA ILE A 163 -18.57 -12.77 -5.21
C ILE A 163 -18.02 -13.72 -6.25
N LYS A 164 -18.62 -13.70 -7.44
CA LYS A 164 -18.08 -14.37 -8.63
C LYS A 164 -17.21 -13.40 -9.38
N ILE A 165 -16.01 -13.83 -9.73
CA ILE A 165 -15.06 -13.03 -10.49
C ILE A 165 -14.84 -13.63 -11.89
N PRO A 166 -14.47 -12.81 -12.90
CA PRO A 166 -14.09 -13.32 -14.21
C PRO A 166 -12.69 -13.94 -14.19
N ASN A 167 -12.47 -14.97 -14.98
CA ASN A 167 -11.15 -15.50 -15.31
C ASN A 167 -10.53 -14.74 -16.50
N ALA A 168 -9.36 -15.19 -16.98
CA ALA A 168 -8.64 -14.58 -18.11
C ALA A 168 -9.48 -14.46 -19.40
N SER A 169 -10.46 -15.35 -19.62
CA SER A 169 -11.37 -15.30 -20.78
C SER A 169 -12.67 -14.55 -20.52
N GLY A 170 -12.83 -13.93 -19.36
CA GLY A 170 -14.05 -13.22 -18.96
C GLY A 170 -15.17 -14.13 -18.44
N LYS A 171 -14.94 -15.44 -18.33
CA LYS A 171 -15.93 -16.38 -17.80
C LYS A 171 -15.93 -16.35 -16.28
N LEU A 172 -17.12 -16.29 -15.67
CA LEU A 172 -17.24 -16.28 -14.21
C LEU A 172 -16.80 -17.60 -13.58
N ILE A 173 -15.88 -17.50 -12.62
CA ILE A 173 -15.39 -18.61 -11.81
C ILE A 173 -16.43 -18.97 -10.75
N ARG A 174 -16.61 -20.27 -10.52
CA ARG A 174 -17.40 -20.80 -9.42
C ARG A 174 -16.46 -21.25 -8.29
N GLY A 175 -16.50 -20.57 -7.16
CA GLY A 175 -15.64 -20.86 -6.02
C GLY A 175 -14.35 -20.03 -6.02
N SER A 176 -13.24 -20.61 -5.56
CA SER A 176 -11.96 -19.92 -5.48
C SER A 176 -11.19 -19.95 -6.80
N ALA A 177 -10.48 -18.86 -7.05
CA ALA A 177 -9.60 -18.69 -8.20
C ALA A 177 -8.30 -19.46 -8.01
N GLN A 178 -7.76 -19.99 -9.08
CA GLN A 178 -6.51 -20.75 -9.14
C GLN A 178 -5.58 -20.17 -10.20
N ARG A 179 -4.31 -20.58 -10.18
CA ARG A 179 -3.33 -20.17 -11.18
C ARG A 179 -3.80 -20.40 -12.62
N ALA A 180 -4.45 -21.57 -12.87
CA ALA A 180 -4.95 -21.95 -14.20
C ALA A 180 -5.98 -20.96 -14.76
N ASP A 181 -6.72 -20.23 -13.92
CA ASP A 181 -7.73 -19.28 -14.34
C ASP A 181 -7.15 -18.01 -14.98
N PHE A 182 -5.87 -17.70 -14.72
CA PHE A 182 -5.24 -16.44 -15.14
C PHE A 182 -3.91 -16.62 -15.89
N ILE A 183 -3.37 -17.84 -15.98
CA ILE A 183 -2.05 -18.06 -16.60
C ILE A 183 -2.00 -17.61 -18.06
N ASP A 184 -3.12 -17.63 -18.77
CA ASP A 184 -3.22 -17.23 -20.17
C ASP A 184 -3.02 -15.70 -20.37
N LEU A 185 -3.10 -14.90 -19.29
CA LEU A 185 -2.75 -13.47 -19.33
C LEU A 185 -1.24 -13.23 -19.41
N VAL A 186 -0.42 -14.23 -19.07
CA VAL A 186 1.03 -14.04 -19.00
C VAL A 186 1.63 -13.97 -20.40
N THR A 187 2.22 -12.83 -20.72
CA THR A 187 2.95 -12.58 -21.96
C THR A 187 4.44 -12.79 -21.75
N ARG A 188 5.11 -13.30 -22.78
CA ARG A 188 6.57 -13.52 -22.77
C ARG A 188 7.36 -12.26 -23.09
#